data_4622ae5ce7003e9dbbdd88f176037847
#
_entry.id   4622ae5ce7003e9dbbdd88f176037847
#
_cell.length_a   1.000
_cell.length_b   1.000
_cell.length_c   1.000
_cell.angle_alpha   90.00
_cell.angle_beta   90.00
_cell.angle_gamma   90.00
#
_symmetry.space_group_name_H-M   'P 1'
#
loop_
_entity.id
_entity.type
_entity.pdbx_description
1 polymer ?
#
loop_
_entity_poly.entity_id
_entity_poly.type
_entity_poly.pdbx_seq_one_letter_code
_entity_poly.pdbx_strand_id
1 'polypeptide(L)'
;MPSFRGLSSSLRPARTKYAQPDARSIHVPVARAMVDCGVYADGRRLPGKYTHAAALNKVHELEQQGKEAFVWIGLHEPDEHQMQAVADVFSLHELAVEDAVHAHQRPKLERYDKTLFLVLKTVNYVEHVSVSLAREIVETGEIMIFVGPDFVVTVRHGEHSGLATVRKHVEASPALLKLGPYAVMHAIADHVVDSYLDVTDLVETDIDTMEEDIFSPLANTNIECIYLLKREVVELRRAVNPLTLALQRLGTDHNDLISIEVRRYMRDVLDHNIQASDRITSYDELLSSLVQAAVGKVAMQQNIDMRKISAYVAIAAVPTAIAGIYGMNFDYMPELKQVWGYPAVLAVMLVVCTLLFRAFRRNHWL
;
A
#
# COMPACT_ATOMS: atom_id res chain seq x y z
N MET A 1 3.29 -64.14 23.87
CA MET A 1 3.97 -63.53 22.71
C MET A 1 3.60 -64.27 21.46
N PRO A 2 2.93 -63.67 20.53
CA PRO A 2 3.07 -64.04 19.13
C PRO A 2 3.38 -62.83 18.28
N SER A 3 4.35 -63.04 17.40
CA SER A 3 4.86 -62.19 16.37
C SER A 3 3.85 -62.04 15.22
N PHE A 4 3.54 -60.79 14.81
CA PHE A 4 2.89 -60.53 13.53
C PHE A 4 3.93 -60.02 12.54
N ARG A 5 4.20 -60.83 11.53
CA ARG A 5 4.92 -60.50 10.29
C ARG A 5 3.99 -59.77 9.34
N GLY A 6 4.60 -58.84 8.63
CA GLY A 6 4.08 -57.88 7.73
C GLY A 6 3.27 -58.36 6.51
N LEU A 7 2.57 -57.39 5.97
CA LEU A 7 2.11 -57.38 4.59
C LEU A 7 2.25 -55.93 4.09
N SER A 8 3.33 -55.75 3.33
CA SER A 8 3.51 -54.56 2.48
C SER A 8 2.63 -54.76 1.22
N SER A 9 1.59 -53.98 1.05
CA SER A 9 0.96 -53.83 -0.25
C SER A 9 1.07 -52.39 -0.69
N SER A 10 1.97 -52.21 -1.64
CA SER A 10 2.18 -51.02 -2.43
C SER A 10 0.96 -50.74 -3.31
N LEU A 11 0.08 -49.88 -2.91
CA LEU A 11 -0.93 -49.28 -3.81
C LEU A 11 -0.45 -47.89 -4.21
N ARG A 12 0.25 -47.82 -5.36
CA ARG A 12 0.42 -46.57 -6.11
C ARG A 12 -0.96 -46.21 -6.69
N PRO A 13 -1.51 -45.02 -6.43
CA PRO A 13 -2.67 -44.55 -7.17
C PRO A 13 -2.26 -44.29 -8.62
N ALA A 14 -2.99 -44.87 -9.55
CA ALA A 14 -2.87 -44.60 -10.98
C ALA A 14 -3.11 -43.11 -11.23
N ARG A 15 -2.11 -42.42 -11.76
CA ARG A 15 -2.25 -41.10 -12.32
C ARG A 15 -3.17 -41.21 -13.53
N THR A 16 -4.46 -40.91 -13.31
CA THR A 16 -5.39 -40.64 -14.41
C THR A 16 -4.86 -39.39 -15.12
N LYS A 17 -4.33 -39.56 -16.33
CA LYS A 17 -4.11 -38.48 -17.29
C LYS A 17 -5.49 -37.91 -17.59
N TYR A 18 -5.86 -36.82 -16.93
CA TYR A 18 -6.89 -35.96 -17.47
C TYR A 18 -6.32 -35.39 -18.77
N ALA A 19 -6.82 -35.89 -19.89
CA ALA A 19 -6.71 -35.20 -21.16
C ALA A 19 -7.40 -33.84 -20.97
N GLN A 20 -6.62 -32.77 -20.96
CA GLN A 20 -7.16 -31.43 -21.11
C GLN A 20 -7.95 -31.42 -22.43
N PRO A 21 -9.22 -30.97 -22.43
CA PRO A 21 -9.89 -30.70 -23.69
C PRO A 21 -9.08 -29.62 -24.40
N ASP A 22 -8.77 -29.84 -25.66
CA ASP A 22 -8.31 -28.81 -26.59
C ASP A 22 -9.31 -27.65 -26.55
N ALA A 23 -9.10 -26.74 -25.63
CA ALA A 23 -9.65 -25.40 -25.71
C ALA A 23 -8.94 -24.80 -26.92
N ARG A 24 -9.58 -24.80 -28.07
CA ARG A 24 -9.24 -23.92 -29.19
C ARG A 24 -9.16 -22.52 -28.59
N SER A 25 -7.95 -22.09 -28.24
CA SER A 25 -7.70 -20.75 -27.74
C SER A 25 -8.25 -19.80 -28.79
N ILE A 26 -9.32 -19.10 -28.45
CA ILE A 26 -9.84 -18.03 -29.30
C ILE A 26 -8.70 -17.04 -29.38
N HIS A 27 -8.08 -16.96 -30.54
CA HIS A 27 -6.93 -16.08 -30.78
C HIS A 27 -7.45 -14.64 -30.71
N VAL A 28 -7.30 -14.01 -29.54
CA VAL A 28 -7.71 -12.61 -29.35
C VAL A 28 -6.62 -11.74 -29.96
N PRO A 29 -6.94 -10.91 -30.96
CA PRO A 29 -5.92 -10.09 -31.61
C PRO A 29 -5.23 -9.14 -30.63
N VAL A 30 -3.92 -8.89 -30.83
CA VAL A 30 -3.13 -7.89 -30.05
C VAL A 30 -3.80 -6.52 -30.01
N ALA A 31 -4.54 -6.17 -31.07
CA ALA A 31 -5.30 -4.92 -31.16
C ALA A 31 -6.30 -4.70 -30.01
N ARG A 32 -6.71 -5.76 -29.29
CA ARG A 32 -7.64 -5.63 -28.15
C ARG A 32 -6.93 -5.14 -26.90
N ALA A 33 -5.69 -5.57 -26.66
CA ALA A 33 -4.86 -5.09 -25.54
C ALA A 33 -4.13 -3.78 -25.89
N MET A 34 -3.97 -3.49 -27.19
CA MET A 34 -3.25 -2.31 -27.66
C MET A 34 -4.10 -1.05 -27.51
N VAL A 35 -3.69 -0.17 -26.59
CA VAL A 35 -4.35 1.10 -26.32
C VAL A 35 -3.95 2.16 -27.35
N ASP A 36 -2.66 2.22 -27.68
CA ASP A 36 -2.14 3.15 -28.67
C ASP A 36 -0.83 2.62 -29.30
N CYS A 37 -0.58 3.00 -30.54
CA CYS A 37 0.64 2.69 -31.27
C CYS A 37 1.01 3.90 -32.13
N GLY A 38 2.07 4.61 -31.73
CA GLY A 38 2.56 5.81 -32.40
C GLY A 38 3.97 5.62 -32.94
N VAL A 39 4.22 6.08 -34.17
CA VAL A 39 5.56 6.21 -34.76
C VAL A 39 6.00 7.67 -34.61
N TYR A 40 7.21 7.86 -34.13
CA TYR A 40 7.81 9.18 -33.92
C TYR A 40 9.06 9.32 -34.78
N ALA A 41 9.23 10.46 -35.44
CA ALA A 41 10.40 10.80 -36.19
C ALA A 41 10.76 12.26 -36.02
N ASP A 42 12.03 12.57 -35.84
CA ASP A 42 12.57 13.93 -35.65
C ASP A 42 11.83 14.73 -34.54
N GLY A 43 11.41 14.04 -33.48
CA GLY A 43 10.70 14.64 -32.35
C GLY A 43 9.22 14.92 -32.60
N ARG A 44 8.57 14.27 -33.55
CA ARG A 44 7.14 14.43 -33.86
C ARG A 44 6.47 13.10 -34.11
N ARG A 45 5.22 12.95 -33.67
CA ARG A 45 4.38 11.82 -34.03
C ARG A 45 3.96 11.91 -35.49
N LEU A 46 4.13 10.81 -36.22
CA LEU A 46 3.65 10.68 -37.60
C LEU A 46 2.15 10.37 -37.59
N PRO A 47 1.40 10.93 -38.57
CA PRO A 47 0.00 10.59 -38.78
C PRO A 47 -0.15 9.15 -39.25
N GLY A 48 -1.22 8.48 -38.83
CA GLY A 48 -1.56 7.12 -39.25
C GLY A 48 -1.91 6.23 -38.06
N LYS A 49 -2.55 5.11 -38.38
CA LYS A 49 -2.78 4.00 -37.45
C LYS A 49 -1.92 2.83 -37.87
N TYR A 50 -1.11 2.32 -37.00
CA TYR A 50 -0.17 1.25 -37.27
C TYR A 50 -0.50 0.03 -36.40
N THR A 51 -0.30 -1.16 -36.96
CA THR A 51 -0.11 -2.37 -36.16
C THR A 51 1.31 -2.35 -35.59
N HIS A 52 1.57 -3.11 -34.51
CA HIS A 52 2.89 -3.19 -33.90
C HIS A 52 4.01 -3.53 -34.91
N ALA A 53 3.78 -4.51 -35.81
CA ALA A 53 4.75 -4.89 -36.84
C ALA A 53 4.91 -3.81 -37.94
N ALA A 54 3.80 -3.20 -38.41
CA ALA A 54 3.87 -2.13 -39.39
C ALA A 54 4.56 -0.88 -38.85
N ALA A 55 4.41 -0.59 -37.55
CA ALA A 55 5.06 0.52 -36.90
C ALA A 55 6.59 0.36 -36.88
N LEU A 56 7.09 -0.81 -36.50
CA LEU A 56 8.54 -1.10 -36.50
C LEU A 56 9.12 -1.07 -37.92
N ASN A 57 8.44 -1.67 -38.88
CA ASN A 57 8.88 -1.60 -40.28
C ASN A 57 8.98 -0.15 -40.76
N LYS A 58 8.03 0.70 -40.34
CA LYS A 58 8.06 2.14 -40.66
C LYS A 58 9.25 2.86 -40.04
N VAL A 59 9.60 2.52 -38.81
CA VAL A 59 10.81 3.05 -38.15
C VAL A 59 12.06 2.67 -38.93
N HIS A 60 12.23 1.39 -39.30
CA HIS A 60 13.38 0.95 -40.09
C HIS A 60 13.46 1.62 -41.47
N GLU A 61 12.33 1.87 -42.15
CA GLU A 61 12.31 2.64 -43.41
C GLU A 61 12.82 4.09 -43.21
N LEU A 62 12.45 4.72 -42.08
CA LEU A 62 12.85 6.10 -41.75
C LEU A 62 14.34 6.16 -41.39
N GLU A 63 14.85 5.19 -40.66
CA GLU A 63 16.27 5.05 -40.33
C GLU A 63 17.14 4.88 -41.59
N GLN A 64 16.67 4.09 -42.56
CA GLN A 64 17.35 3.96 -43.88
C GLN A 64 17.39 5.31 -44.63
N GLN A 65 16.46 6.22 -44.36
CA GLN A 65 16.44 7.58 -44.90
C GLN A 65 17.30 8.56 -44.06
N GLY A 66 17.99 8.07 -43.00
CA GLY A 66 18.82 8.89 -42.14
C GLY A 66 18.05 9.71 -41.08
N LYS A 67 16.80 9.33 -40.78
CA LYS A 67 15.98 9.97 -39.75
C LYS A 67 16.08 9.21 -38.45
N GLU A 68 16.11 9.95 -37.33
CA GLU A 68 15.96 9.36 -36.01
C GLU A 68 14.49 9.05 -35.76
N ALA A 69 14.14 7.78 -35.59
CA ALA A 69 12.76 7.36 -35.43
C ALA A 69 12.63 6.24 -34.38
N PHE A 70 11.49 6.18 -33.74
CA PHE A 70 11.13 5.08 -32.86
C PHE A 70 9.60 4.87 -32.81
N VAL A 71 9.19 3.72 -32.28
CA VAL A 71 7.77 3.42 -32.02
C VAL A 71 7.49 3.39 -30.51
N TRP A 72 6.33 3.91 -30.11
CA TRP A 72 5.83 3.75 -28.74
C TRP A 72 4.47 3.08 -28.75
N ILE A 73 4.42 1.85 -28.18
CA ILE A 73 3.23 1.02 -28.04
C ILE A 73 2.80 0.99 -26.60
N GLY A 74 1.49 1.16 -26.36
CA GLY A 74 0.85 0.98 -25.05
C GLY A 74 -0.07 -0.23 -25.07
N LEU A 75 0.16 -1.17 -24.16
CA LEU A 75 -0.67 -2.34 -23.91
C LEU A 75 -1.33 -2.22 -22.53
N HIS A 76 -2.55 -2.74 -22.39
CA HIS A 76 -3.26 -2.84 -21.13
C HIS A 76 -3.70 -4.28 -20.93
N GLU A 77 -3.20 -4.90 -19.86
CA GLU A 77 -3.49 -6.27 -19.45
C GLU A 77 -3.45 -7.29 -20.61
N PRO A 78 -2.34 -7.35 -21.37
CA PRO A 78 -2.21 -8.30 -22.45
C PRO A 78 -2.18 -9.73 -21.92
N ASP A 79 -2.86 -10.64 -22.61
CA ASP A 79 -2.69 -12.06 -22.38
C ASP A 79 -1.33 -12.58 -22.92
N GLU A 80 -0.98 -13.82 -22.58
CA GLU A 80 0.30 -14.44 -22.96
C GLU A 80 0.51 -14.45 -24.48
N HIS A 81 -0.54 -14.76 -25.25
CA HIS A 81 -0.45 -14.80 -26.72
C HIS A 81 -0.27 -13.41 -27.34
N GLN A 82 -0.98 -12.41 -26.77
CA GLN A 82 -0.86 -11.02 -27.21
C GLN A 82 0.54 -10.47 -26.90
N MET A 83 1.07 -10.76 -25.72
CA MET A 83 2.40 -10.33 -25.34
C MET A 83 3.49 -11.05 -26.16
N GLN A 84 3.33 -12.36 -26.42
CA GLN A 84 4.24 -13.12 -27.26
C GLN A 84 4.29 -12.57 -28.69
N ALA A 85 3.15 -12.22 -29.28
CA ALA A 85 3.12 -11.64 -30.64
C ALA A 85 3.86 -10.28 -30.71
N VAL A 86 3.85 -9.49 -29.62
CA VAL A 86 4.66 -8.27 -29.54
C VAL A 86 6.13 -8.61 -29.31
N ALA A 87 6.42 -9.59 -28.47
CA ALA A 87 7.78 -10.05 -28.18
C ALA A 87 8.51 -10.55 -29.42
N ASP A 88 7.81 -11.30 -30.28
CA ASP A 88 8.37 -11.82 -31.54
C ASP A 88 8.79 -10.69 -32.51
N VAL A 89 8.05 -9.57 -32.54
CA VAL A 89 8.35 -8.43 -33.40
C VAL A 89 9.51 -7.59 -32.84
N PHE A 90 9.53 -7.35 -31.53
CA PHE A 90 10.52 -6.48 -30.87
C PHE A 90 11.70 -7.25 -30.23
N SER A 91 11.77 -8.57 -30.47
CA SER A 91 12.82 -9.45 -29.92
C SER A 91 12.98 -9.28 -28.40
N LEU A 92 11.85 -9.27 -27.66
CA LEU A 92 11.86 -9.13 -26.22
C LEU A 92 12.28 -10.45 -25.56
N HIS A 93 13.01 -10.36 -24.44
CA HIS A 93 13.50 -11.52 -23.74
C HIS A 93 12.37 -12.29 -23.03
N GLU A 94 12.37 -13.61 -23.12
CA GLU A 94 11.31 -14.50 -22.62
C GLU A 94 10.98 -14.25 -21.13
N LEU A 95 11.99 -14.11 -20.25
CA LEU A 95 11.78 -13.85 -18.82
C LEU A 95 11.08 -12.51 -18.56
N ALA A 96 11.39 -11.47 -19.33
CA ALA A 96 10.74 -10.18 -19.18
C ALA A 96 9.31 -10.19 -19.75
N VAL A 97 9.04 -11.01 -20.75
CA VAL A 97 7.69 -11.27 -21.28
C VAL A 97 6.82 -11.99 -20.25
N GLU A 98 7.36 -13.02 -19.60
CA GLU A 98 6.68 -13.73 -18.51
C GLU A 98 6.30 -12.78 -17.38
N ASP A 99 7.22 -11.92 -16.95
CA ASP A 99 6.96 -10.91 -15.94
C ASP A 99 5.87 -9.91 -16.37
N ALA A 100 5.85 -9.55 -17.65
CA ALA A 100 4.88 -8.58 -18.16
C ALA A 100 3.45 -9.13 -18.30
N VAL A 101 3.28 -10.43 -18.37
CA VAL A 101 1.97 -11.10 -18.34
C VAL A 101 1.48 -11.31 -16.90
N HIS A 102 2.41 -11.67 -16.00
CA HIS A 102 2.11 -11.95 -14.61
C HIS A 102 2.34 -10.68 -13.77
N ALA A 103 1.26 -9.93 -13.48
CA ALA A 103 1.29 -8.80 -12.56
C ALA A 103 1.87 -9.17 -11.18
N HIS A 104 2.10 -8.16 -10.30
CA HIS A 104 2.64 -8.27 -8.94
C HIS A 104 4.17 -8.36 -8.85
N GLN A 105 4.84 -7.75 -9.81
CA GLN A 105 6.28 -7.61 -9.79
C GLN A 105 6.73 -6.51 -8.79
N ARG A 106 7.96 -6.64 -8.28
CA ARG A 106 8.63 -5.55 -7.55
C ARG A 106 9.23 -4.56 -8.54
N PRO A 107 9.28 -3.27 -8.22
CA PRO A 107 10.07 -2.33 -9.02
C PRO A 107 11.50 -2.84 -9.20
N LYS A 108 11.92 -2.93 -10.46
CA LYS A 108 13.25 -3.43 -10.84
C LYS A 108 13.68 -2.91 -12.19
N LEU A 109 14.99 -2.91 -12.42
CA LEU A 109 15.60 -2.64 -13.71
C LEU A 109 16.44 -3.84 -14.12
N GLU A 110 16.17 -4.37 -15.29
CA GLU A 110 16.93 -5.45 -15.92
C GLU A 110 17.39 -5.02 -17.30
N ARG A 111 18.50 -5.56 -17.74
CA ARG A 111 19.06 -5.32 -19.08
C ARG A 111 19.19 -6.64 -19.82
N TYR A 112 18.64 -6.68 -21.00
CA TYR A 112 18.78 -7.77 -21.98
C TYR A 112 19.39 -7.20 -23.25
N ASP A 113 20.68 -7.41 -23.42
CA ASP A 113 21.49 -6.86 -24.53
C ASP A 113 21.36 -5.32 -24.68
N LYS A 114 20.59 -4.87 -25.68
CA LYS A 114 20.30 -3.45 -25.94
C LYS A 114 18.94 -2.99 -25.42
N THR A 115 18.17 -3.88 -24.81
CA THR A 115 16.84 -3.58 -24.26
C THR A 115 16.94 -3.43 -22.74
N LEU A 116 16.37 -2.35 -22.22
CA LEU A 116 16.13 -2.17 -20.78
C LEU A 116 14.69 -2.54 -20.47
N PHE A 117 14.49 -3.26 -19.39
CA PHE A 117 13.19 -3.59 -18.82
C PHE A 117 13.07 -2.96 -17.45
N LEU A 118 12.19 -1.98 -17.32
CA LEU A 118 11.91 -1.25 -16.08
C LEU A 118 10.50 -1.56 -15.61
N VAL A 119 10.37 -2.00 -14.36
CA VAL A 119 9.09 -2.22 -13.68
C VAL A 119 8.89 -1.11 -12.66
N LEU A 120 7.74 -0.45 -12.74
CA LEU A 120 7.28 0.59 -11.84
C LEU A 120 5.97 0.15 -11.19
N LYS A 121 5.81 0.44 -9.90
CA LYS A 121 4.51 0.39 -9.22
C LYS A 121 3.86 1.76 -9.33
N THR A 122 2.60 1.82 -9.74
CA THR A 122 1.80 3.05 -9.61
C THR A 122 1.07 3.06 -8.29
N VAL A 123 0.81 4.23 -7.76
CA VAL A 123 -0.01 4.43 -6.57
C VAL A 123 -1.11 5.45 -6.88
N ASN A 124 -2.25 5.25 -6.27
CA ASN A 124 -3.38 6.17 -6.34
C ASN A 124 -4.02 6.29 -4.96
N TYR A 125 -4.30 7.52 -4.53
CA TYR A 125 -5.02 7.75 -3.29
C TYR A 125 -6.52 7.59 -3.51
N VAL A 126 -7.16 6.79 -2.67
CA VAL A 126 -8.62 6.58 -2.69
C VAL A 126 -9.28 7.60 -1.79
N GLU A 127 -10.00 8.55 -2.40
CA GLU A 127 -10.72 9.57 -1.65
C GLU A 127 -11.72 8.95 -0.67
N HIS A 128 -11.70 9.41 0.57
CA HIS A 128 -12.60 8.96 1.63
C HIS A 128 -12.96 10.11 2.58
N VAL A 129 -14.08 9.96 3.28
CA VAL A 129 -14.57 10.98 4.23
C VAL A 129 -13.78 10.93 5.55
N SER A 130 -13.39 9.74 5.96
CA SER A 130 -12.54 9.52 7.14
C SER A 130 -11.88 8.15 7.06
N VAL A 131 -10.71 8.02 7.66
CA VAL A 131 -9.96 6.75 7.76
C VAL A 131 -10.80 5.64 8.41
N SER A 132 -11.69 5.98 9.34
CA SER A 132 -12.55 5.01 10.03
C SER A 132 -13.59 4.35 9.13
N LEU A 133 -13.92 4.95 7.99
CA LEU A 133 -14.87 4.44 7.00
C LEU A 133 -14.19 3.88 5.76
N ALA A 134 -12.90 4.12 5.61
CA ALA A 134 -12.11 3.62 4.49
C ALA A 134 -11.87 2.11 4.61
N ARG A 135 -11.91 1.42 3.48
CA ARG A 135 -11.47 0.01 3.37
C ARG A 135 -10.05 -0.08 2.88
N GLU A 136 -9.67 0.85 2.03
CA GLU A 136 -8.40 0.97 1.35
C GLU A 136 -8.14 2.47 1.14
N ILE A 137 -6.92 2.92 1.30
CA ILE A 137 -6.52 4.31 1.16
C ILE A 137 -5.59 4.48 -0.04
N VAL A 138 -4.82 3.44 -0.36
CA VAL A 138 -3.87 3.43 -1.47
C VAL A 138 -4.13 2.23 -2.37
N GLU A 139 -4.50 2.50 -3.61
CA GLU A 139 -4.53 1.50 -4.67
C GLU A 139 -3.19 1.45 -5.41
N THR A 140 -2.76 0.26 -5.78
CA THR A 140 -1.52 0.07 -6.54
C THR A 140 -1.77 -0.60 -7.88
N GLY A 141 -1.03 -0.17 -8.89
CA GLY A 141 -0.97 -0.80 -10.21
C GLY A 141 0.48 -0.99 -10.65
N GLU A 142 0.69 -1.33 -11.91
CA GLU A 142 2.02 -1.56 -12.46
C GLU A 142 2.16 -1.00 -13.88
N ILE A 143 3.34 -0.46 -14.15
CA ILE A 143 3.76 -0.11 -15.50
C ILE A 143 5.10 -0.79 -15.74
N MET A 144 5.13 -1.60 -16.80
CA MET A 144 6.35 -2.26 -17.27
C MET A 144 6.76 -1.67 -18.59
N ILE A 145 8.01 -1.30 -18.72
CA ILE A 145 8.54 -0.56 -19.85
C ILE A 145 9.70 -1.33 -20.46
N PHE A 146 9.55 -1.74 -21.69
CA PHE A 146 10.64 -2.24 -22.51
C PHE A 146 11.12 -1.11 -23.40
N VAL A 147 12.40 -0.80 -23.33
CA VAL A 147 13.01 0.27 -24.14
C VAL A 147 14.19 -0.28 -24.89
N GLY A 148 14.12 -0.22 -26.21
CA GLY A 148 15.23 -0.50 -27.14
C GLY A 148 15.71 0.77 -27.82
N PRO A 149 16.65 0.65 -28.77
CA PRO A 149 17.15 1.79 -29.55
C PRO A 149 16.07 2.50 -30.36
N ASP A 150 15.10 1.75 -30.87
CA ASP A 150 14.09 2.15 -31.86
C ASP A 150 12.64 1.90 -31.39
N PHE A 151 12.44 1.47 -30.12
CA PHE A 151 11.10 1.22 -29.59
C PHE A 151 10.95 1.50 -28.10
N VAL A 152 9.69 1.74 -27.71
CA VAL A 152 9.18 1.67 -26.34
C VAL A 152 7.91 0.82 -26.35
N VAL A 153 7.87 -0.24 -25.56
CA VAL A 153 6.65 -1.01 -25.31
C VAL A 153 6.31 -0.84 -23.81
N THR A 154 5.11 -0.32 -23.55
CA THR A 154 4.59 -0.17 -22.19
C THR A 154 3.45 -1.13 -21.96
N VAL A 155 3.54 -1.94 -20.89
CA VAL A 155 2.48 -2.83 -20.41
C VAL A 155 1.98 -2.30 -19.10
N ARG A 156 0.67 -2.19 -18.94
CA ARG A 156 0.02 -1.62 -17.76
C ARG A 156 -0.95 -2.62 -17.15
N HIS A 157 -0.93 -2.69 -15.82
CA HIS A 157 -1.88 -3.43 -15.02
C HIS A 157 -2.52 -2.50 -13.98
N GLY A 158 -3.84 -2.62 -13.81
CA GLY A 158 -4.63 -1.80 -12.90
C GLY A 158 -5.25 -0.57 -13.57
N GLU A 159 -6.34 -0.10 -12.96
CA GLU A 159 -7.20 0.97 -13.52
C GLU A 159 -6.52 2.36 -13.53
N HIS A 160 -5.68 2.65 -12.53
CA HIS A 160 -5.06 3.97 -12.33
C HIS A 160 -3.67 4.13 -12.95
N SER A 161 -3.29 3.26 -13.88
CA SER A 161 -1.98 3.28 -14.54
C SER A 161 -1.97 4.00 -15.91
N GLY A 162 -2.94 4.90 -16.14
CA GLY A 162 -3.17 5.54 -17.45
C GLY A 162 -2.04 6.47 -17.90
N LEU A 163 -1.47 6.23 -19.10
CA LEU A 163 -0.37 7.02 -19.68
C LEU A 163 -0.81 8.05 -20.74
N ALA A 164 -2.12 8.31 -20.89
CA ALA A 164 -2.61 9.22 -21.93
C ALA A 164 -2.15 10.68 -21.70
N THR A 165 -2.09 11.13 -20.45
CA THR A 165 -1.59 12.47 -20.08
C THR A 165 -0.09 12.58 -20.30
N VAL A 166 0.68 11.58 -19.90
CA VAL A 166 2.14 11.52 -20.14
C VAL A 166 2.42 11.58 -21.63
N ARG A 167 1.71 10.79 -22.43
CA ARG A 167 1.88 10.79 -23.89
C ARG A 167 1.60 12.17 -24.50
N LYS A 168 0.50 12.82 -24.12
CA LYS A 168 0.17 14.18 -24.57
C LYS A 168 1.25 15.19 -24.17
N HIS A 169 1.78 15.10 -22.96
CA HIS A 169 2.83 15.98 -22.48
C HIS A 169 4.13 15.81 -23.30
N VAL A 170 4.54 14.56 -23.52
CA VAL A 170 5.73 14.22 -24.32
C VAL A 170 5.55 14.66 -25.76
N GLU A 171 4.37 14.45 -26.37
CA GLU A 171 4.05 14.88 -27.74
C GLU A 171 4.02 16.40 -27.92
N ALA A 172 3.70 17.14 -26.86
CA ALA A 172 3.76 18.60 -26.83
C ALA A 172 5.20 19.13 -26.73
N SER A 173 6.19 18.29 -26.46
CA SER A 173 7.60 18.65 -26.26
C SER A 173 8.52 17.98 -27.30
N PRO A 174 8.61 18.53 -28.54
CA PRO A 174 9.44 17.92 -29.60
C PRO A 174 10.92 17.79 -29.23
N ALA A 175 11.42 18.68 -28.38
CA ALA A 175 12.80 18.62 -27.89
C ALA A 175 13.05 17.37 -27.04
N LEU A 176 12.08 16.97 -26.20
CA LEU A 176 12.16 15.77 -25.39
C LEU A 176 12.08 14.51 -26.26
N LEU A 177 11.17 14.49 -27.24
CA LEU A 177 11.03 13.36 -28.18
C LEU A 177 12.28 13.15 -29.05
N LYS A 178 13.05 14.20 -29.35
CA LYS A 178 14.32 14.07 -30.06
C LYS A 178 15.41 13.34 -29.26
N LEU A 179 15.27 13.23 -27.94
CA LEU A 179 16.18 12.44 -27.11
C LEU A 179 15.93 10.93 -27.23
N GLY A 180 14.92 10.55 -28.02
CA GLY A 180 14.63 9.16 -28.37
C GLY A 180 13.80 8.39 -27.32
N PRO A 181 13.76 7.05 -27.44
CA PRO A 181 12.88 6.19 -26.63
C PRO A 181 13.15 6.27 -25.12
N TYR A 182 14.40 6.50 -24.71
CA TYR A 182 14.75 6.62 -23.29
C TYR A 182 14.16 7.87 -22.62
N ALA A 183 13.85 8.92 -23.40
CA ALA A 183 13.14 10.09 -22.89
C ALA A 183 11.68 9.80 -22.55
N VAL A 184 11.06 8.87 -23.28
CA VAL A 184 9.71 8.38 -22.95
C VAL A 184 9.74 7.59 -21.65
N MET A 185 10.72 6.70 -21.46
CA MET A 185 10.92 5.99 -20.20
C MET A 185 11.10 6.96 -19.01
N HIS A 186 11.91 8.01 -19.21
CA HIS A 186 12.05 9.07 -18.20
C HIS A 186 10.71 9.73 -17.87
N ALA A 187 9.96 10.20 -18.88
CA ALA A 187 8.70 10.90 -18.65
C ALA A 187 7.64 10.03 -17.93
N ILE A 188 7.68 8.71 -18.14
CA ILE A 188 6.80 7.77 -17.42
C ILE A 188 7.29 7.61 -15.97
N ALA A 189 8.59 7.45 -15.74
CA ALA A 189 9.16 7.31 -14.40
C ALA A 189 8.94 8.58 -13.56
N ASP A 190 9.13 9.75 -14.17
CA ASP A 190 8.87 11.06 -13.59
C ASP A 190 7.42 11.19 -13.11
N HIS A 191 6.47 10.94 -14.01
CA HIS A 191 5.05 10.96 -13.67
C HIS A 191 4.67 10.00 -12.53
N VAL A 192 5.24 8.79 -12.52
CA VAL A 192 4.97 7.81 -11.46
C VAL A 192 5.54 8.29 -10.12
N VAL A 193 6.75 8.85 -10.13
CA VAL A 193 7.39 9.33 -8.90
C VAL A 193 6.72 10.60 -8.38
N ASP A 194 6.26 11.50 -9.26
CA ASP A 194 5.44 12.65 -8.86
C ASP A 194 4.14 12.20 -8.17
N SER A 195 3.48 11.15 -8.69
CA SER A 195 2.31 10.59 -8.02
C SER A 195 2.61 10.02 -6.62
N TYR A 196 3.85 9.56 -6.36
CA TYR A 196 4.24 9.15 -5.01
C TYR A 196 4.26 10.31 -4.03
N LEU A 197 4.79 11.48 -4.47
CA LEU A 197 4.80 12.68 -3.65
C LEU A 197 3.38 13.16 -3.37
N ASP A 198 2.53 13.24 -4.40
CA ASP A 198 1.12 13.63 -4.24
C ASP A 198 0.38 12.73 -3.26
N VAL A 199 0.54 11.40 -3.38
CA VAL A 199 -0.11 10.43 -2.48
C VAL A 199 0.46 10.52 -1.06
N THR A 200 1.77 10.74 -0.90
CA THR A 200 2.36 10.92 0.43
C THR A 200 1.81 12.17 1.12
N ASP A 201 1.60 13.29 0.43
CA ASP A 201 1.02 14.52 0.99
C ASP A 201 -0.43 14.28 1.49
N LEU A 202 -1.22 13.48 0.77
CA LEU A 202 -2.58 13.14 1.18
C LEU A 202 -2.60 12.18 2.39
N VAL A 203 -1.72 11.19 2.40
CA VAL A 203 -1.55 10.27 3.55
C VAL A 203 -1.07 11.00 4.80
N GLU A 204 -0.19 12.02 4.65
CA GLU A 204 0.23 12.89 5.76
C GLU A 204 -0.96 13.58 6.41
N THR A 205 -1.89 14.11 5.61
CA THR A 205 -3.11 14.73 6.10
C THR A 205 -3.98 13.76 6.93
N ASP A 206 -4.07 12.50 6.51
CA ASP A 206 -4.79 11.47 7.27
C ASP A 206 -4.10 11.15 8.60
N ILE A 207 -2.76 11.11 8.60
CA ILE A 207 -1.96 10.86 9.80
C ILE A 207 -2.11 12.02 10.79
N ASP A 208 -2.05 13.26 10.34
CA ASP A 208 -2.22 14.46 11.17
C ASP A 208 -3.61 14.49 11.80
N THR A 209 -4.64 14.20 11.02
CA THR A 209 -6.02 14.10 11.52
C THR A 209 -6.14 13.00 12.58
N MET A 210 -5.50 11.85 12.36
CA MET A 210 -5.45 10.75 13.32
C MET A 210 -4.73 11.13 14.61
N GLU A 211 -3.63 11.87 14.50
CA GLU A 211 -2.89 12.38 15.67
C GLU A 211 -3.75 13.31 16.49
N GLU A 212 -4.44 14.27 15.88
CA GLU A 212 -5.37 15.17 16.56
C GLU A 212 -6.47 14.39 17.29
N ASP A 213 -7.05 13.37 16.64
CA ASP A 213 -8.08 12.52 17.23
C ASP A 213 -7.58 11.75 18.46
N ILE A 214 -6.37 11.20 18.41
CA ILE A 214 -5.78 10.46 19.53
C ILE A 214 -5.59 11.36 20.75
N PHE A 215 -5.12 12.59 20.56
CA PHE A 215 -4.86 13.52 21.65
C PHE A 215 -6.09 14.31 22.10
N SER A 216 -7.19 14.28 21.34
CA SER A 216 -8.45 14.91 21.75
C SER A 216 -9.03 14.23 23.00
N PRO A 217 -9.50 15.02 24.00
CA PRO A 217 -10.10 14.49 25.23
C PRO A 217 -11.42 13.75 25.01
N LEU A 218 -12.12 14.07 23.92
CA LEU A 218 -13.48 13.60 23.61
C LEU A 218 -13.52 12.47 22.58
N ALA A 219 -12.42 12.22 21.87
CA ALA A 219 -12.41 11.23 20.82
C ALA A 219 -12.23 9.81 21.34
N ASN A 220 -13.03 8.90 20.80
CA ASN A 220 -12.82 7.46 20.95
C ASN A 220 -11.60 7.07 20.09
N THR A 221 -10.50 6.75 20.73
CA THR A 221 -9.28 6.30 20.07
C THR A 221 -9.54 4.97 19.37
N ASN A 222 -9.70 5.00 18.05
CA ASN A 222 -9.85 3.78 17.25
C ASN A 222 -8.48 3.28 16.79
N ILE A 223 -7.92 2.32 17.52
CA ILE A 223 -6.61 1.72 17.22
C ILE A 223 -6.63 1.02 15.85
N GLU A 224 -7.78 0.51 15.40
CA GLU A 224 -7.92 -0.17 14.12
C GLU A 224 -7.61 0.78 12.94
N CYS A 225 -7.98 2.06 13.04
CA CYS A 225 -7.67 3.06 12.02
C CYS A 225 -6.16 3.32 11.90
N ILE A 226 -5.43 3.32 13.02
CA ILE A 226 -3.97 3.46 13.01
C ILE A 226 -3.32 2.26 12.30
N TYR A 227 -3.82 1.05 12.56
CA TYR A 227 -3.34 -0.15 11.88
C TYR A 227 -3.69 -0.17 10.39
N LEU A 228 -4.84 0.37 9.98
CA LEU A 228 -5.18 0.54 8.57
C LEU A 228 -4.15 1.46 7.89
N LEU A 229 -3.95 2.70 8.40
CA LEU A 229 -2.95 3.62 7.86
C LEU A 229 -1.54 2.99 7.83
N LYS A 230 -1.17 2.27 8.89
CA LYS A 230 0.14 1.59 8.91
C LYS A 230 0.28 0.52 7.82
N ARG A 231 -0.78 -0.19 7.50
CA ARG A 231 -0.80 -1.15 6.39
C ARG A 231 -0.61 -0.45 5.05
N GLU A 232 -1.31 0.66 4.83
CA GLU A 232 -1.21 1.44 3.60
C GLU A 232 0.19 2.06 3.42
N VAL A 233 0.79 2.57 4.51
CA VAL A 233 2.19 3.05 4.50
C VAL A 233 3.18 1.93 4.14
N VAL A 234 2.92 0.69 4.58
CA VAL A 234 3.73 -0.48 4.18
C VAL A 234 3.57 -0.79 2.69
N GLU A 235 2.36 -0.65 2.12
CA GLU A 235 2.14 -0.82 0.68
C GLU A 235 2.89 0.27 -0.12
N LEU A 236 2.80 1.54 0.29
CA LEU A 236 3.59 2.63 -0.32
C LEU A 236 5.09 2.33 -0.26
N ARG A 237 5.60 1.87 0.87
CA ARG A 237 7.02 1.51 1.02
C ARG A 237 7.44 0.40 0.05
N ARG A 238 6.57 -0.59 -0.19
CA ARG A 238 6.85 -1.67 -1.15
C ARG A 238 6.85 -1.20 -2.60
N ALA A 239 6.08 -0.15 -2.91
CA ALA A 239 6.04 0.46 -4.22
C ALA A 239 7.26 1.35 -4.48
N VAL A 240 7.64 2.18 -3.51
CA VAL A 240 8.62 3.27 -3.67
C VAL A 240 10.07 2.80 -3.45
N ASN A 241 10.35 2.11 -2.32
CA ASN A 241 11.74 1.83 -1.93
C ASN A 241 12.55 1.01 -2.95
N PRO A 242 12.00 -0.06 -3.57
CA PRO A 242 12.79 -0.84 -4.52
C PRO A 242 13.16 -0.05 -5.78
N LEU A 243 12.37 0.98 -6.14
CA LEU A 243 12.61 1.81 -7.31
C LEU A 243 13.89 2.66 -7.17
N THR A 244 14.28 3.03 -5.97
CA THR A 244 15.51 3.81 -5.70
C THR A 244 16.73 3.19 -6.36
N LEU A 245 16.93 1.87 -6.18
CA LEU A 245 18.07 1.17 -6.79
C LEU A 245 17.97 1.13 -8.32
N ALA A 246 16.77 0.95 -8.87
CA ALA A 246 16.56 0.92 -10.31
C ALA A 246 16.89 2.28 -10.94
N LEU A 247 16.41 3.38 -10.37
CA LEU A 247 16.69 4.74 -10.82
C LEU A 247 18.18 5.11 -10.68
N GLN A 248 18.83 4.71 -9.58
CA GLN A 248 20.26 4.90 -9.40
C GLN A 248 21.07 4.24 -10.53
N ARG A 249 20.75 2.99 -10.87
CA ARG A 249 21.39 2.25 -11.96
C ARG A 249 21.12 2.86 -13.33
N LEU A 250 19.92 3.40 -13.57
CA LEU A 250 19.61 4.16 -14.78
C LEU A 250 20.50 5.41 -14.93
N GLY A 251 20.82 6.05 -13.83
CA GLY A 251 21.70 7.23 -13.83
C GLY A 251 23.19 6.93 -14.00
N THR A 252 23.65 5.69 -13.71
CA THR A 252 25.09 5.36 -13.61
C THR A 252 25.57 4.26 -14.54
N ASP A 253 24.79 3.18 -14.72
CA ASP A 253 25.31 1.92 -15.28
C ASP A 253 25.12 1.76 -16.82
N HIS A 254 24.19 2.50 -17.43
CA HIS A 254 23.78 2.31 -18.82
C HIS A 254 24.25 3.45 -19.74
N ASN A 255 25.50 3.85 -19.61
CA ASN A 255 26.11 4.97 -20.36
C ASN A 255 26.20 4.74 -21.86
N ASP A 256 26.17 3.48 -22.28
CA ASP A 256 26.21 3.04 -23.68
C ASP A 256 24.85 3.11 -24.37
N LEU A 257 23.76 3.14 -23.60
CA LEU A 257 22.38 3.15 -24.11
C LEU A 257 21.69 4.50 -23.89
N ILE A 258 21.90 5.13 -22.74
CA ILE A 258 21.17 6.32 -22.32
C ILE A 258 22.05 7.56 -22.49
N SER A 259 21.55 8.58 -23.21
CA SER A 259 22.24 9.86 -23.39
C SER A 259 22.50 10.56 -22.06
N ILE A 260 23.54 11.39 -21.99
CA ILE A 260 23.90 12.15 -20.80
C ILE A 260 22.77 13.08 -20.33
N GLU A 261 21.97 13.59 -21.27
CA GLU A 261 20.84 14.47 -20.99
C GLU A 261 19.72 13.71 -20.26
N VAL A 262 19.30 12.57 -20.78
CA VAL A 262 18.27 11.72 -20.13
C VAL A 262 18.74 11.24 -18.76
N ARG A 263 20.03 10.90 -18.60
CA ARG A 263 20.58 10.52 -17.29
C ARG A 263 20.55 11.64 -16.28
N ARG A 264 20.66 12.90 -16.69
CA ARG A 264 20.50 14.06 -15.80
C ARG A 264 19.06 14.18 -15.31
N TYR A 265 18.10 14.00 -16.19
CA TYR A 265 16.68 13.96 -15.81
C TYR A 265 16.37 12.79 -14.88
N MET A 266 16.94 11.59 -15.12
CA MET A 266 16.76 10.45 -14.22
C MET A 266 17.29 10.66 -12.80
N ARG A 267 18.28 11.56 -12.60
CA ARG A 267 18.74 11.93 -11.26
C ARG A 267 17.71 12.74 -10.50
N ASP A 268 17.01 13.63 -11.17
CA ASP A 268 15.93 14.41 -10.60
C ASP A 268 14.80 13.49 -10.13
N VAL A 269 14.40 12.53 -10.96
CA VAL A 269 13.44 11.49 -10.59
C VAL A 269 13.93 10.66 -9.39
N LEU A 270 15.22 10.34 -9.33
CA LEU A 270 15.81 9.65 -8.19
C LEU A 270 15.71 10.47 -6.91
N ASP A 271 16.01 11.77 -6.97
CA ASP A 271 15.95 12.66 -5.82
C ASP A 271 14.51 12.78 -5.28
N HIS A 272 13.52 12.90 -6.15
CA HIS A 272 12.09 12.88 -5.78
C HIS A 272 11.68 11.52 -5.16
N ASN A 273 12.15 10.41 -5.72
CA ASN A 273 11.85 9.07 -5.17
C ASN A 273 12.48 8.87 -3.78
N ILE A 274 13.69 9.39 -3.54
CA ILE A 274 14.31 9.38 -2.22
C ILE A 274 13.48 10.21 -1.23
N GLN A 275 13.02 11.40 -1.63
CA GLN A 275 12.17 12.24 -0.79
C GLN A 275 10.88 11.52 -0.39
N ALA A 276 10.19 10.85 -1.34
CA ALA A 276 9.00 10.05 -1.04
C ALA A 276 9.32 8.89 -0.08
N SER A 277 10.45 8.19 -0.30
CA SER A 277 10.91 7.10 0.56
C SER A 277 11.18 7.54 2.00
N ASP A 278 11.80 8.71 2.19
CA ASP A 278 12.12 9.28 3.51
C ASP A 278 10.83 9.68 4.24
N ARG A 279 9.87 10.31 3.55
CA ARG A 279 8.55 10.63 4.11
C ARG A 279 7.82 9.37 4.57
N ILE A 280 7.74 8.33 3.73
CA ILE A 280 7.10 7.05 4.07
C ILE A 280 7.74 6.42 5.30
N THR A 281 9.05 6.52 5.44
CA THR A 281 9.78 6.02 6.62
C THR A 281 9.39 6.79 7.87
N SER A 282 9.31 8.12 7.79
CA SER A 282 8.87 8.99 8.90
C SER A 282 7.43 8.69 9.31
N TYR A 283 6.54 8.42 8.35
CA TYR A 283 5.14 8.05 8.65
C TYR A 283 5.03 6.70 9.39
N ASP A 284 5.83 5.69 9.01
CA ASP A 284 5.85 4.40 9.72
C ASP A 284 6.31 4.56 11.18
N GLU A 285 7.31 5.42 11.44
CA GLU A 285 7.79 5.74 12.79
C GLU A 285 6.73 6.51 13.59
N LEU A 286 6.10 7.52 12.99
CA LEU A 286 5.05 8.31 13.63
C LEU A 286 3.85 7.44 13.99
N LEU A 287 3.34 6.65 13.05
CA LEU A 287 2.23 5.73 13.32
C LEU A 287 2.57 4.70 14.40
N SER A 288 3.83 4.24 14.47
CA SER A 288 4.29 3.35 15.56
C SER A 288 4.22 4.05 16.91
N SER A 289 4.57 5.33 16.97
CA SER A 289 4.47 6.16 18.18
C SER A 289 3.02 6.43 18.57
N LEU A 290 2.15 6.67 17.59
CA LEU A 290 0.70 6.86 17.81
C LEU A 290 0.04 5.60 18.34
N VAL A 291 0.42 4.39 17.88
CA VAL A 291 -0.05 3.13 18.49
C VAL A 291 0.32 3.06 19.97
N GLN A 292 1.56 3.40 20.32
CA GLN A 292 2.00 3.38 21.72
C GLN A 292 1.24 4.40 22.57
N ALA A 293 1.03 5.61 22.05
CA ALA A 293 0.25 6.66 22.73
C ALA A 293 -1.22 6.22 22.94
N ALA A 294 -1.84 5.61 21.92
CA ALA A 294 -3.21 5.11 22.00
C ALA A 294 -3.35 4.01 23.07
N VAL A 295 -2.44 3.04 23.10
CA VAL A 295 -2.41 1.98 24.12
C VAL A 295 -2.21 2.59 25.52
N GLY A 296 -1.31 3.57 25.66
CA GLY A 296 -1.09 4.30 26.91
C GLY A 296 -2.34 5.02 27.40
N LYS A 297 -3.09 5.68 26.50
CA LYS A 297 -4.36 6.36 26.80
C LYS A 297 -5.43 5.38 27.30
N VAL A 298 -5.56 4.23 26.65
CA VAL A 298 -6.49 3.16 27.07
C VAL A 298 -6.11 2.64 28.47
N ALA A 299 -4.84 2.36 28.71
CA ALA A 299 -4.37 1.91 30.02
C ALA A 299 -4.60 2.96 31.13
N MET A 300 -4.39 4.24 30.82
CA MET A 300 -4.69 5.34 31.76
C MET A 300 -6.19 5.41 32.05
N GLN A 301 -7.05 5.28 31.05
CA GLN A 301 -8.52 5.27 31.25
C GLN A 301 -8.95 4.08 32.11
N GLN A 302 -8.43 2.88 31.86
CA GLN A 302 -8.68 1.70 32.67
C GLN A 302 -8.29 1.92 34.15
N ASN A 303 -7.15 2.58 34.41
CA ASN A 303 -6.72 2.94 35.77
C ASN A 303 -7.70 3.89 36.45
N ILE A 304 -8.22 4.91 35.74
CA ILE A 304 -9.23 5.83 36.22
C ILE A 304 -10.52 5.07 36.60
N ASP A 305 -10.96 4.20 35.67
CA ASP A 305 -12.19 3.43 35.89
C ASP A 305 -12.05 2.43 37.06
N MET A 306 -10.90 1.77 37.21
CA MET A 306 -10.59 0.91 38.34
C MET A 306 -10.62 1.68 39.67
N ARG A 307 -10.09 2.91 39.72
CA ARG A 307 -10.17 3.78 40.92
C ARG A 307 -11.62 4.11 41.27
N LYS A 308 -12.45 4.48 40.29
CA LYS A 308 -13.88 4.75 40.49
C LYS A 308 -14.61 3.52 41.01
N ILE A 309 -14.42 2.35 40.38
CA ILE A 309 -15.02 1.10 40.86
C ILE A 309 -14.61 0.79 42.28
N SER A 310 -13.31 0.88 42.60
CA SER A 310 -12.80 0.64 43.95
C SER A 310 -13.40 1.60 44.98
N ALA A 311 -13.56 2.88 44.63
CA ALA A 311 -14.19 3.86 45.50
C ALA A 311 -15.66 3.53 45.77
N TYR A 312 -16.44 3.18 44.76
CA TYR A 312 -17.86 2.78 44.94
C TYR A 312 -17.99 1.50 45.76
N VAL A 313 -17.15 0.50 45.49
CA VAL A 313 -17.13 -0.75 46.30
C VAL A 313 -16.80 -0.48 47.75
N ALA A 314 -15.80 0.38 48.05
CA ALA A 314 -15.44 0.75 49.42
C ALA A 314 -16.59 1.46 50.12
N ILE A 315 -17.31 2.38 49.47
CA ILE A 315 -18.47 3.07 50.04
C ILE A 315 -19.61 2.08 50.32
N ALA A 316 -19.88 1.13 49.41
CA ALA A 316 -20.95 0.14 49.57
C ALA A 316 -20.62 -0.93 50.65
N ALA A 317 -19.33 -1.21 50.86
CA ALA A 317 -18.88 -2.20 51.83
C ALA A 317 -19.20 -1.77 53.29
N VAL A 318 -19.20 -0.47 53.60
CA VAL A 318 -19.45 0.03 54.94
C VAL A 318 -20.86 -0.30 55.46
N PRO A 319 -21.96 0.06 54.75
CA PRO A 319 -23.30 -0.35 55.14
C PRO A 319 -23.45 -1.85 55.21
N THR A 320 -22.87 -2.59 54.25
CA THR A 320 -22.97 -4.05 54.22
C THR A 320 -22.27 -4.69 55.42
N ALA A 321 -21.09 -4.22 55.80
CA ALA A 321 -20.37 -4.71 56.99
C ALA A 321 -21.13 -4.43 58.27
N ILE A 322 -21.65 -3.18 58.44
CA ILE A 322 -22.45 -2.81 59.59
C ILE A 322 -23.73 -3.64 59.66
N ALA A 323 -24.47 -3.77 58.57
CA ALA A 323 -25.68 -4.58 58.51
C ALA A 323 -25.38 -6.06 58.79
N GLY A 324 -24.23 -6.58 58.31
CA GLY A 324 -23.76 -7.93 58.60
C GLY A 324 -23.50 -8.16 60.11
N ILE A 325 -22.83 -7.20 60.76
CA ILE A 325 -22.59 -7.28 62.24
C ILE A 325 -23.91 -7.30 63.00
N TYR A 326 -24.85 -6.41 62.67
CA TYR A 326 -26.17 -6.38 63.32
C TYR A 326 -27.12 -7.52 62.92
N GLY A 327 -26.81 -8.23 61.85
CA GLY A 327 -27.50 -9.46 61.45
C GLY A 327 -26.96 -10.74 62.08
N MET A 328 -25.91 -10.65 62.92
CA MET A 328 -25.37 -11.80 63.66
C MET A 328 -26.23 -12.08 64.94
N ASN A 329 -26.41 -13.38 65.24
CA ASN A 329 -27.20 -13.83 66.37
C ASN A 329 -26.36 -13.84 67.67
N PHE A 330 -26.03 -12.66 68.19
CA PHE A 330 -25.41 -12.55 69.49
C PHE A 330 -26.47 -12.37 70.57
N ASP A 331 -26.35 -13.10 71.71
CA ASP A 331 -27.30 -13.03 72.84
C ASP A 331 -27.29 -11.69 73.60
N TYR A 332 -26.18 -10.92 73.49
CA TYR A 332 -26.04 -9.65 74.15
C TYR A 332 -25.64 -8.53 73.21
N MET A 333 -26.66 -7.79 72.70
CA MET A 333 -26.50 -6.54 71.95
C MET A 333 -27.37 -5.44 72.62
N PRO A 334 -26.79 -4.63 73.51
CA PRO A 334 -27.56 -3.64 74.28
C PRO A 334 -28.18 -2.55 73.38
N GLU A 335 -27.56 -2.23 72.26
CA GLU A 335 -28.01 -1.21 71.26
C GLU A 335 -29.34 -1.56 70.61
N LEU A 336 -29.66 -2.85 70.44
CA LEU A 336 -30.90 -3.30 69.81
C LEU A 336 -32.14 -3.10 70.67
N LYS A 337 -31.95 -2.93 72.02
CA LYS A 337 -33.03 -2.71 72.97
C LYS A 337 -33.35 -1.23 73.19
N GLN A 338 -32.56 -0.29 72.61
CA GLN A 338 -32.77 1.14 72.74
C GLN A 338 -33.53 1.71 71.52
N VAL A 339 -34.52 2.56 71.77
CA VAL A 339 -35.35 3.20 70.73
C VAL A 339 -34.51 4.00 69.73
N TRP A 340 -33.42 4.59 70.24
CA TRP A 340 -32.48 5.38 69.45
C TRP A 340 -31.40 4.55 68.76
N GLY A 341 -31.29 3.26 68.98
CA GLY A 341 -30.24 2.39 68.42
C GLY A 341 -30.28 2.35 66.87
N TYR A 342 -31.43 2.07 66.29
CA TYR A 342 -31.61 2.02 64.85
C TYR A 342 -31.31 3.35 64.11
N PRO A 343 -31.91 4.52 64.55
CA PRO A 343 -31.58 5.80 63.95
C PRO A 343 -30.10 6.19 64.10
N ALA A 344 -29.45 5.84 65.19
CA ALA A 344 -28.03 6.11 65.42
C ALA A 344 -27.13 5.35 64.50
N VAL A 345 -27.40 4.05 64.21
CA VAL A 345 -26.64 3.22 63.27
C VAL A 345 -26.78 3.75 61.85
N LEU A 346 -28.00 4.13 61.44
CA LEU A 346 -28.23 4.72 60.13
C LEU A 346 -27.48 6.07 59.97
N ALA A 347 -27.47 6.90 61.03
CA ALA A 347 -26.73 8.16 61.01
C ALA A 347 -25.22 7.93 60.91
N VAL A 348 -24.67 6.95 61.65
CA VAL A 348 -23.24 6.57 61.51
C VAL A 348 -22.90 6.08 60.11
N MET A 349 -23.74 5.19 59.55
CA MET A 349 -23.55 4.74 58.15
C MET A 349 -23.51 5.92 57.17
N LEU A 350 -24.47 6.85 57.28
CA LEU A 350 -24.55 8.02 56.42
C LEU A 350 -23.32 8.93 56.55
N VAL A 351 -22.89 9.19 57.80
CA VAL A 351 -21.70 10.02 58.07
C VAL A 351 -20.44 9.37 57.47
N VAL A 352 -20.20 8.09 57.74
CA VAL A 352 -19.03 7.38 57.24
C VAL A 352 -19.04 7.35 55.72
N CYS A 353 -20.16 7.00 55.07
CA CYS A 353 -20.28 7.00 53.62
C CYS A 353 -20.04 8.39 53.02
N THR A 354 -20.55 9.45 53.66
CA THR A 354 -20.34 10.85 53.21
C THR A 354 -18.89 11.28 53.36
N LEU A 355 -18.23 10.90 54.45
CA LEU A 355 -16.81 11.18 54.65
C LEU A 355 -15.94 10.45 53.65
N LEU A 356 -16.21 9.16 53.38
CA LEU A 356 -15.52 8.40 52.36
C LEU A 356 -15.73 8.99 50.94
N PHE A 357 -16.98 9.33 50.61
CA PHE A 357 -17.28 9.97 49.33
C PHE A 357 -16.52 11.29 49.18
N ARG A 358 -16.49 12.15 50.20
CA ARG A 358 -15.71 13.39 50.16
C ARG A 358 -14.20 13.15 50.07
N ALA A 359 -13.68 12.16 50.78
CA ALA A 359 -12.27 11.79 50.72
C ALA A 359 -11.86 11.29 49.34
N PHE A 360 -12.66 10.40 48.73
CA PHE A 360 -12.40 9.92 47.38
C PHE A 360 -12.53 11.02 46.32
N ARG A 361 -13.54 11.89 46.43
CA ARG A 361 -13.68 13.05 45.53
C ARG A 361 -12.52 14.03 45.63
N ARG A 362 -12.02 14.28 46.89
CA ARG A 362 -10.85 15.16 47.13
C ARG A 362 -9.58 14.58 46.51
N ASN A 363 -9.44 13.28 46.48
CA ASN A 363 -8.29 12.59 45.94
C ASN A 363 -8.45 12.24 44.43
N HIS A 364 -9.44 12.77 43.74
CA HIS A 364 -9.72 12.53 42.29
C HIS A 364 -9.95 11.05 41.95
N TRP A 365 -10.58 10.28 42.88
CA TRP A 365 -11.00 8.90 42.61
C TRP A 365 -12.44 8.83 42.07
N LEU A 366 -13.21 9.86 42.35
CA LEU A 366 -14.61 10.05 41.89
C LEU A 366 -14.79 11.42 41.26
#